data_682eb82e25fc79eb7617c83741a5a87f
#
_entry.id   682eb82e25fc79eb7617c83741a5a87f
#
_cell.length_a   1.000
_cell.length_b   1.000
_cell.length_c   1.000
_cell.angle_alpha   90.00
_cell.angle_beta   90.00
_cell.angle_gamma   90.00
#
_symmetry.space_group_name_H-M   'P 1'
#
loop_
_entity.id
_entity.type
_entity.pdbx_description
1 polymer ?
#
loop_
_entity_poly.entity_id
_entity_poly.type
_entity_poly.pdbx_seq_one_letter_code
_entity_poly.pdbx_strand_id
1 'polypeptide(L)'
;LAFIYKSGNGSDGWSSKELTSIQKLKILKLVERINKERNAGIFLPICTTKCPLADGLNELSFCIKVDGSIQPCQSLYSEKYTVGNVLFFDKKLFLQNINNISDLARQRCEQDYGCEKCMLNDICGRGCMAEAVNLHDNPFASDGNCEYRKQQFINFNLKGGISVLEKEDKTFHA
;
A
#
# COMPACT_ATOMS: atom_id res chain seq x y z
N LEU A 1 8.25 -11.07 -4.17
CA LEU A 1 7.50 -10.74 -5.39
C LEU A 1 6.76 -9.43 -5.16
N ALA A 2 6.80 -8.47 -6.07
CA ALA A 2 6.10 -7.20 -5.97
C ALA A 2 5.35 -6.90 -7.25
N PHE A 3 4.23 -6.21 -7.14
CA PHE A 3 3.52 -5.67 -8.30
C PHE A 3 4.14 -4.33 -8.69
N ILE A 4 4.15 -4.06 -9.99
CA ILE A 4 4.59 -2.78 -10.54
C ILE A 4 3.37 -1.84 -10.54
N TYR A 5 3.58 -0.59 -10.17
CA TYR A 5 2.56 0.45 -10.14
C TYR A 5 2.88 1.56 -11.12
N LYS A 6 1.85 2.25 -11.62
CA LYS A 6 2.04 3.43 -12.45
C LYS A 6 2.68 4.55 -11.63
N SER A 7 3.95 4.83 -11.87
CA SER A 7 4.64 5.95 -11.23
C SER A 7 5.88 6.41 -12.02
N GLY A 8 6.25 7.67 -11.89
CA GLY A 8 7.43 8.26 -12.50
C GLY A 8 7.49 8.07 -14.01
N ASN A 9 8.68 7.81 -14.54
CA ASN A 9 8.94 7.65 -15.98
C ASN A 9 8.27 6.42 -16.61
N GLY A 10 7.73 5.52 -15.79
CA GLY A 10 6.94 4.37 -16.26
C GLY A 10 5.50 4.71 -16.64
N SER A 11 5.07 5.97 -16.52
CA SER A 11 3.68 6.37 -16.79
C SER A 11 3.28 6.27 -18.27
N ASP A 12 4.23 6.43 -19.19
CA ASP A 12 3.96 6.38 -20.62
C ASP A 12 3.76 4.93 -21.08
N GLY A 13 2.63 4.67 -21.72
CA GLY A 13 2.23 3.34 -22.19
C GLY A 13 1.85 2.35 -21.08
N TRP A 14 1.61 2.83 -19.88
CA TRP A 14 1.38 2.03 -18.68
C TRP A 14 0.08 1.22 -18.68
N SER A 15 -0.99 1.72 -19.30
CA SER A 15 -2.32 1.11 -19.26
C SER A 15 -2.36 -0.37 -19.70
N SER A 16 -1.36 -0.81 -20.49
CA SER A 16 -1.24 -2.20 -20.95
C SER A 16 -0.40 -3.09 -20.02
N LYS A 17 0.27 -2.53 -19.02
CA LYS A 17 1.27 -3.23 -18.17
C LYS A 17 0.83 -3.40 -16.72
N GLU A 18 -0.15 -2.62 -16.26
CA GLU A 18 -0.67 -2.75 -14.90
C GLU A 18 -1.64 -3.94 -14.80
N LEU A 19 -1.42 -4.75 -13.77
CA LEU A 19 -2.30 -5.87 -13.49
C LEU A 19 -3.62 -5.39 -12.89
N THR A 20 -4.71 -5.84 -13.46
CA THR A 20 -6.04 -5.66 -12.85
C THR A 20 -6.14 -6.41 -11.52
N SER A 21 -7.07 -6.01 -10.65
CA SER A 21 -7.34 -6.71 -9.39
C SER A 21 -7.61 -8.20 -9.60
N ILE A 22 -8.30 -8.57 -10.69
CA ILE A 22 -8.56 -9.98 -11.04
C ILE A 22 -7.26 -10.71 -11.37
N GLN A 23 -6.34 -10.10 -12.10
CA GLN A 23 -5.04 -10.69 -12.41
C GLN A 23 -4.17 -10.82 -11.16
N LYS A 24 -4.16 -9.80 -10.28
CA LYS A 24 -3.49 -9.84 -8.98
C LYS A 24 -4.02 -11.00 -8.11
N LEU A 25 -5.35 -11.22 -8.09
CA LEU A 25 -5.97 -12.35 -7.39
C LEU A 25 -5.60 -13.71 -7.99
N LYS A 26 -5.49 -13.82 -9.32
CA LYS A 26 -5.03 -15.07 -9.97
C LYS A 26 -3.57 -15.39 -9.58
N ILE A 27 -2.71 -14.38 -9.53
CA ILE A 27 -1.31 -14.53 -9.09
C ILE A 27 -1.26 -14.95 -7.61
N LEU A 28 -2.07 -14.34 -6.74
CA LEU A 28 -2.14 -14.72 -5.34
C LEU A 28 -2.50 -16.21 -5.18
N LYS A 29 -3.54 -16.68 -5.85
CA LYS A 29 -3.94 -18.10 -5.84
C LYS A 29 -2.86 -19.03 -6.38
N LEU A 30 -2.12 -18.61 -7.42
CA LEU A 30 -0.99 -19.35 -7.96
C LEU A 30 0.14 -19.48 -6.94
N VAL A 31 0.51 -18.36 -6.28
CA VAL A 31 1.54 -18.35 -5.24
C VAL A 31 1.17 -19.23 -4.06
N GLU A 32 -0.09 -19.19 -3.62
CA GLU A 32 -0.59 -20.09 -2.56
C GLU A 32 -0.44 -21.57 -2.95
N ARG A 33 -0.82 -21.91 -4.18
CA ARG A 33 -0.67 -23.27 -4.69
C ARG A 33 0.79 -23.71 -4.72
N ILE A 34 1.70 -22.89 -5.25
CA ILE A 34 3.13 -23.18 -5.31
C ILE A 34 3.71 -23.34 -3.90
N ASN A 35 3.34 -22.46 -2.96
CA ASN A 35 3.79 -22.57 -1.58
C ASN A 35 3.33 -23.89 -0.92
N LYS A 36 2.07 -24.29 -1.18
CA LYS A 36 1.52 -25.52 -0.65
C LYS A 36 2.18 -26.77 -1.26
N GLU A 37 2.38 -26.80 -2.58
CA GLU A 37 2.89 -27.95 -3.31
C GLU A 37 4.41 -28.11 -3.17
N ARG A 38 5.15 -26.99 -3.08
CA ARG A 38 6.62 -26.99 -3.16
C ARG A 38 7.32 -26.45 -1.92
N ASN A 39 6.58 -26.02 -0.90
CA ASN A 39 7.11 -25.33 0.29
C ASN A 39 8.06 -24.17 -0.08
N ALA A 40 7.67 -23.37 -1.10
CA ALA A 40 8.57 -22.42 -1.74
C ALA A 40 8.82 -21.15 -0.92
N GLY A 41 7.99 -20.85 0.07
CA GLY A 41 8.13 -19.66 0.92
C GLY A 41 8.00 -18.33 0.17
N ILE A 42 7.26 -18.30 -0.95
CA ILE A 42 7.06 -17.08 -1.73
C ILE A 42 6.14 -16.15 -0.95
N PHE A 43 6.60 -14.94 -0.67
CA PHE A 43 5.85 -13.91 0.04
C PHE A 43 5.36 -12.83 -0.93
N LEU A 44 4.09 -12.45 -0.81
CA LEU A 44 3.51 -11.26 -1.44
C LEU A 44 3.31 -10.19 -0.37
N PRO A 45 3.86 -8.98 -0.53
CA PRO A 45 3.69 -7.93 0.44
C PRO A 45 2.20 -7.59 0.60
N ILE A 46 1.79 -7.44 1.86
CA ILE A 46 0.41 -7.11 2.23
C ILE A 46 0.32 -5.60 2.45
N CYS A 47 -0.52 -4.94 1.70
CA CYS A 47 -0.87 -3.55 1.92
C CYS A 47 -2.25 -3.46 2.59
N THR A 48 -2.34 -3.91 3.84
CA THR A 48 -3.59 -3.91 4.62
C THR A 48 -3.61 -2.86 5.73
N THR A 49 -2.49 -2.19 5.96
CA THR A 49 -2.38 -1.17 7.02
C THR A 49 -2.82 0.21 6.54
N LYS A 50 -3.16 1.08 7.47
CA LYS A 50 -3.36 2.51 7.20
C LYS A 50 -2.11 3.10 6.54
N CYS A 51 -2.32 4.11 5.70
CA CYS A 51 -1.21 4.81 5.08
C CYS A 51 -0.35 5.49 6.18
N PRO A 52 0.97 5.26 6.25
CA PRO A 52 1.85 5.90 7.25
C PRO A 52 1.75 7.43 7.23
N LEU A 53 1.44 8.03 6.08
CA LEU A 53 1.20 9.48 5.97
C LEU A 53 0.05 9.96 6.85
N ALA A 54 -0.95 9.12 7.16
CA ALA A 54 -2.06 9.48 8.04
C ALA A 54 -1.66 9.54 9.53
N ASP A 55 -0.62 8.82 9.92
CA ASP A 55 -0.15 8.75 11.31
C ASP A 55 0.87 9.85 11.64
N GLY A 56 1.18 10.75 10.70
CA GLY A 56 2.08 11.88 10.88
C GLY A 56 3.56 11.55 10.67
N LEU A 57 4.45 12.36 11.25
CA LEU A 57 5.89 12.33 10.94
C LEU A 57 6.66 11.11 11.48
N ASN A 58 6.07 10.31 12.35
CA ASN A 58 6.82 9.32 13.15
C ASN A 58 7.31 8.09 12.35
N GLU A 59 6.71 7.79 11.20
CA GLU A 59 7.05 6.60 10.41
C GLU A 59 7.21 6.87 8.90
N LEU A 60 7.55 8.11 8.54
CA LEU A 60 7.63 8.51 7.13
C LEU A 60 8.93 8.05 6.47
N SER A 61 8.78 7.46 5.29
CA SER A 61 9.88 7.17 4.37
C SER A 61 9.85 8.18 3.23
N PHE A 62 10.85 9.03 3.14
CA PHE A 62 10.97 9.99 2.05
C PHE A 62 11.72 9.39 0.85
N CYS A 63 11.33 9.79 -0.35
CA CYS A 63 12.06 9.51 -1.57
C CYS A 63 12.64 10.83 -2.10
N ILE A 64 13.95 10.85 -2.39
CA ILE A 64 14.63 12.00 -2.99
C ILE A 64 14.84 11.69 -4.47
N LYS A 65 14.33 12.58 -5.33
CA LYS A 65 14.53 12.48 -6.77
C LYS A 65 15.91 13.01 -7.16
N VAL A 66 16.33 12.76 -8.41
CA VAL A 66 17.64 13.21 -8.97
C VAL A 66 17.78 14.73 -8.97
N ASP A 67 16.68 15.48 -9.08
CA ASP A 67 16.62 16.93 -9.02
C ASP A 67 16.63 17.49 -7.58
N GLY A 68 16.78 16.64 -6.59
CA GLY A 68 16.76 16.98 -5.18
C GLY A 68 15.36 17.12 -4.57
N SER A 69 14.28 16.96 -5.35
CA SER A 69 12.90 17.03 -4.84
C SER A 69 12.62 15.91 -3.85
N ILE A 70 11.98 16.26 -2.72
CA ILE A 70 11.60 15.33 -1.65
C ILE A 70 10.14 14.94 -1.82
N GLN A 71 9.90 13.64 -1.99
CA GLN A 71 8.56 13.06 -2.03
C GLN A 71 8.21 12.40 -0.70
N PRO A 72 6.96 12.48 -0.22
CA PRO A 72 6.56 11.96 1.09
C PRO A 72 6.45 10.43 1.11
N CYS A 73 6.48 9.80 -0.05
CA CYS A 73 6.38 8.35 -0.23
C CYS A 73 6.97 7.97 -1.59
N GLN A 74 7.62 6.81 -1.65
CA GLN A 74 8.23 6.30 -2.90
C GLN A 74 7.20 6.08 -4.05
N SER A 75 5.91 5.91 -3.73
CA SER A 75 4.85 5.69 -4.72
C SER A 75 4.11 6.97 -5.10
N LEU A 76 4.20 8.04 -4.30
CA LEU A 76 3.55 9.32 -4.56
C LEU A 76 4.51 10.25 -5.30
N TYR A 77 4.60 10.05 -6.61
CA TYR A 77 5.66 10.62 -7.45
C TYR A 77 5.25 11.91 -8.19
N SER A 78 3.99 12.33 -8.09
CA SER A 78 3.50 13.56 -8.70
C SER A 78 4.14 14.79 -8.06
N GLU A 79 4.56 15.76 -8.87
CA GLU A 79 5.16 17.03 -8.43
C GLU A 79 4.26 17.82 -7.48
N LYS A 80 2.95 17.70 -7.67
CA LYS A 80 1.92 18.30 -6.80
C LYS A 80 2.09 17.93 -5.31
N TYR A 81 2.71 16.79 -5.01
CA TYR A 81 2.92 16.29 -3.66
C TYR A 81 4.38 16.38 -3.20
N THR A 82 5.20 17.16 -3.88
CA THR A 82 6.57 17.45 -3.45
C THR A 82 6.55 18.24 -2.14
N VAL A 83 7.27 17.78 -1.13
CA VAL A 83 7.27 18.42 0.19
C VAL A 83 8.43 19.36 0.42
N GLY A 84 9.48 19.27 -0.40
CA GLY A 84 10.65 20.14 -0.32
C GLY A 84 11.69 19.77 -1.35
N ASN A 85 12.88 20.38 -1.22
CA ASN A 85 14.06 20.05 -2.05
C ASN A 85 15.31 20.09 -1.17
N VAL A 86 16.19 19.11 -1.29
CA VAL A 86 17.41 19.01 -0.47
C VAL A 86 18.44 20.08 -0.81
N LEU A 87 18.42 20.62 -2.04
CA LEU A 87 19.35 21.68 -2.48
C LEU A 87 18.94 23.05 -1.97
N PHE A 88 17.65 23.25 -1.71
CA PHE A 88 17.06 24.51 -1.26
C PHE A 88 16.10 24.25 -0.08
N PHE A 89 16.62 23.62 0.99
CA PHE A 89 15.80 23.13 2.08
C PHE A 89 15.29 24.27 2.98
N ASP A 90 13.97 24.44 3.02
CA ASP A 90 13.25 25.27 3.97
C ASP A 90 12.45 24.39 4.93
N LYS A 91 12.91 24.34 6.19
CA LYS A 91 12.30 23.50 7.23
C LYS A 91 10.83 23.87 7.48
N LYS A 92 10.48 25.17 7.48
CA LYS A 92 9.10 25.62 7.74
C LYS A 92 8.16 25.18 6.63
N LEU A 93 8.56 25.42 5.39
CA LEU A 93 7.81 25.00 4.21
C LEU A 93 7.68 23.47 4.12
N PHE A 94 8.76 22.75 4.39
CA PHE A 94 8.76 21.29 4.43
C PHE A 94 7.74 20.75 5.44
N LEU A 95 7.74 21.27 6.69
CA LEU A 95 6.79 20.84 7.71
C LEU A 95 5.35 21.18 7.35
N GLN A 96 5.12 22.34 6.77
CA GLN A 96 3.80 22.74 6.29
C GLN A 96 3.29 21.80 5.20
N ASN A 97 4.12 21.49 4.19
CA ASN A 97 3.74 20.63 3.08
C ASN A 97 3.47 19.20 3.53
N ILE A 98 4.31 18.66 4.43
CA ILE A 98 4.09 17.30 4.94
C ILE A 98 2.81 17.21 5.79
N ASN A 99 2.52 18.23 6.59
CA ASN A 99 1.27 18.29 7.36
C ASN A 99 0.06 18.32 6.43
N ASN A 100 0.07 19.12 5.38
CA ASN A 100 -1.00 19.18 4.39
C ASN A 100 -1.26 17.79 3.75
N ILE A 101 -0.19 17.06 3.41
CA ILE A 101 -0.33 15.72 2.83
C ILE A 101 -0.82 14.70 3.86
N SER A 102 -0.37 14.82 5.12
CA SER A 102 -0.86 13.98 6.22
C SER A 102 -2.35 14.23 6.49
N ASP A 103 -2.80 15.48 6.39
CA ASP A 103 -4.22 15.81 6.51
C ASP A 103 -5.05 15.20 5.38
N LEU A 104 -4.58 15.23 4.14
CA LEU A 104 -5.23 14.55 3.03
C LEU A 104 -5.32 13.04 3.25
N ALA A 105 -4.25 12.42 3.76
CA ALA A 105 -4.23 10.99 4.05
C ALA A 105 -5.19 10.62 5.19
N ARG A 106 -5.30 11.46 6.23
CA ARG A 106 -6.28 11.29 7.32
C ARG A 106 -7.71 11.42 6.82
N GLN A 107 -8.01 12.50 6.07
CA GLN A 107 -9.33 12.70 5.46
C GLN A 107 -9.73 11.54 4.56
N ARG A 108 -8.76 10.97 3.81
CA ARG A 108 -9.01 9.75 3.02
C ARG A 108 -9.44 8.57 3.91
N CYS A 109 -8.80 8.37 5.05
CA CYS A 109 -9.17 7.29 5.98
C CYS A 109 -10.58 7.43 6.54
N GLU A 110 -11.10 8.65 6.60
CA GLU A 110 -12.44 8.99 7.09
C GLU A 110 -13.52 8.93 6.00
N GLN A 111 -13.13 8.85 4.72
CA GLN A 111 -14.11 8.76 3.63
C GLN A 111 -14.91 7.46 3.68
N ASP A 112 -16.21 7.58 3.45
CA ASP A 112 -17.06 6.41 3.27
C ASP A 112 -17.06 5.95 1.81
N TYR A 113 -16.47 4.77 1.60
CA TYR A 113 -16.50 4.04 0.32
C TYR A 113 -17.37 2.79 0.40
N GLY A 114 -18.38 2.76 1.29
CA GLY A 114 -19.14 1.56 1.61
C GLY A 114 -18.35 0.58 2.49
N CYS A 115 -17.44 1.12 3.30
CA CYS A 115 -16.54 0.33 4.14
C CYS A 115 -17.11 0.00 5.53
N GLU A 116 -18.25 0.53 5.92
CA GLU A 116 -18.84 0.34 7.26
C GLU A 116 -18.99 -1.14 7.66
N LYS A 117 -19.37 -1.98 6.70
CA LYS A 117 -19.53 -3.44 6.90
C LYS A 117 -18.31 -4.25 6.46
N CYS A 118 -17.20 -3.60 6.15
CA CYS A 118 -16.00 -4.28 5.70
C CYS A 118 -15.21 -4.84 6.88
N MET A 119 -14.81 -6.10 6.79
CA MET A 119 -13.97 -6.76 7.79
C MET A 119 -12.60 -6.07 8.01
N LEU A 120 -12.17 -5.22 7.09
CA LEU A 120 -10.91 -4.48 7.17
C LEU A 120 -11.11 -3.01 7.57
N ASN A 121 -12.33 -2.58 7.94
CA ASN A 121 -12.66 -1.18 8.17
C ASN A 121 -11.69 -0.50 9.14
N ASP A 122 -11.36 -1.16 10.24
CA ASP A 122 -10.56 -0.58 11.33
C ASP A 122 -9.05 -0.56 11.05
N ILE A 123 -8.58 -1.39 10.12
CA ILE A 123 -7.15 -1.55 9.81
C ILE A 123 -6.76 -1.03 8.44
N CYS A 124 -7.71 -0.97 7.50
CA CYS A 124 -7.47 -0.47 6.15
C CYS A 124 -7.73 1.04 6.07
N GLY A 125 -6.73 1.82 5.76
CA GLY A 125 -6.85 3.28 5.55
C GLY A 125 -7.47 3.66 4.20
N ARG A 126 -8.48 2.93 3.75
CA ARG A 126 -9.15 3.11 2.43
C ARG A 126 -8.22 2.89 1.24
N GLY A 127 -7.15 2.14 1.43
CA GLY A 127 -6.18 1.79 0.42
C GLY A 127 -5.04 2.80 0.24
N CYS A 128 -4.29 2.64 -0.82
CA CYS A 128 -3.11 3.46 -1.10
C CYS A 128 -3.51 4.80 -1.74
N MET A 129 -3.22 5.92 -1.06
CA MET A 129 -3.45 7.26 -1.61
C MET A 129 -2.62 7.51 -2.86
N ALA A 130 -1.35 7.06 -2.87
CA ALA A 130 -0.48 7.24 -4.01
C ALA A 130 -1.01 6.51 -5.26
N GLU A 131 -1.55 5.30 -5.09
CA GLU A 131 -2.14 4.55 -6.20
C GLU A 131 -3.42 5.22 -6.73
N ALA A 132 -4.26 5.74 -5.83
CA ALA A 132 -5.44 6.52 -6.22
C ALA A 132 -5.07 7.79 -7.02
N VAL A 133 -4.04 8.52 -6.57
CA VAL A 133 -3.52 9.69 -7.31
C VAL A 133 -2.96 9.28 -8.67
N ASN A 134 -2.15 8.22 -8.72
CA ASN A 134 -1.52 7.79 -9.96
C ASN A 134 -2.54 7.31 -11.00
N LEU A 135 -3.64 6.69 -10.56
CA LEU A 135 -4.69 6.20 -11.46
C LEU A 135 -5.71 7.28 -11.86
N HIS A 136 -6.06 8.17 -10.94
CA HIS A 136 -7.21 9.05 -11.09
C HIS A 136 -6.89 10.53 -10.89
N ASP A 137 -5.63 10.90 -10.60
CA ASP A 137 -5.21 12.24 -10.16
C ASP A 137 -6.06 12.78 -8.98
N ASN A 138 -6.58 11.87 -8.16
CA ASN A 138 -7.47 12.19 -7.06
C ASN A 138 -7.10 11.37 -5.81
N PRO A 139 -6.65 12.01 -4.71
CA PRO A 139 -6.27 11.31 -3.48
C PRO A 139 -7.45 10.61 -2.80
N PHE A 140 -8.68 11.02 -3.11
CA PHE A 140 -9.92 10.45 -2.57
C PHE A 140 -10.57 9.40 -3.46
N ALA A 141 -10.00 9.08 -4.62
CA ALA A 141 -10.51 8.00 -5.45
C ALA A 141 -10.20 6.61 -4.84
N SER A 142 -10.95 5.59 -5.26
CA SER A 142 -10.60 4.21 -4.95
C SER A 142 -9.30 3.82 -5.66
N ASP A 143 -8.41 3.10 -4.98
CA ASP A 143 -7.24 2.50 -5.62
C ASP A 143 -7.53 1.17 -6.33
N GLY A 144 -8.81 0.74 -6.39
CA GLY A 144 -9.28 -0.44 -7.12
C GLY A 144 -8.85 -1.79 -6.53
N ASN A 145 -8.15 -1.84 -5.40
CA ASN A 145 -7.56 -3.07 -4.86
C ASN A 145 -8.31 -3.65 -3.63
N CYS A 146 -9.55 -3.26 -3.36
CA CYS A 146 -10.33 -3.72 -2.21
C CYS A 146 -10.41 -5.24 -2.11
N GLU A 147 -10.86 -5.91 -3.18
CA GLU A 147 -11.03 -7.37 -3.17
C GLU A 147 -9.68 -8.09 -3.05
N TYR A 148 -8.65 -7.57 -3.68
CA TYR A 148 -7.30 -8.11 -3.54
C TYR A 148 -6.81 -8.03 -2.08
N ARG A 149 -7.00 -6.89 -1.38
CA ARG A 149 -6.64 -6.73 0.04
C ARG A 149 -7.42 -7.66 0.96
N LYS A 150 -8.72 -7.79 0.75
CA LYS A 150 -9.55 -8.73 1.54
C LYS A 150 -9.05 -10.17 1.41
N GLN A 151 -8.77 -10.61 0.20
CA GLN A 151 -8.26 -11.95 -0.04
C GLN A 151 -6.85 -12.16 0.56
N GLN A 152 -5.96 -11.17 0.45
CA GLN A 152 -4.65 -11.24 1.10
C GLN A 152 -4.78 -11.36 2.61
N PHE A 153 -5.64 -10.54 3.23
CA PHE A 153 -5.87 -10.56 4.67
C PHE A 153 -6.38 -11.93 5.13
N ILE A 154 -7.39 -12.47 4.46
CA ILE A 154 -7.95 -13.80 4.75
C ILE A 154 -6.85 -14.87 4.65
N ASN A 155 -6.08 -14.85 3.58
CA ASN A 155 -5.08 -15.87 3.35
C ASN A 155 -3.91 -15.79 4.32
N PHE A 156 -3.48 -14.59 4.68
CA PHE A 156 -2.33 -14.39 5.55
C PHE A 156 -2.69 -14.56 7.03
N ASN A 157 -3.76 -13.91 7.50
CA ASN A 157 -4.08 -13.89 8.93
C ASN A 157 -4.94 -15.08 9.37
N LEU A 158 -5.86 -15.54 8.54
CA LEU A 158 -6.75 -16.63 8.93
C LEU A 158 -6.16 -18.02 8.62
N LYS A 159 -5.45 -18.17 7.50
CA LYS A 159 -4.82 -19.47 7.15
C LYS A 159 -3.40 -19.60 7.73
N GLY A 160 -2.62 -18.52 7.76
CA GLY A 160 -1.29 -18.51 8.36
C GLY A 160 -1.30 -18.63 9.88
N GLY A 161 -2.26 -17.97 10.56
CA GLY A 161 -2.43 -18.09 12.01
C GLY A 161 -2.81 -19.51 12.47
N ILE A 162 -3.67 -20.17 11.72
CA ILE A 162 -4.03 -21.58 12.00
C ILE A 162 -2.82 -22.52 11.88
N SER A 163 -1.95 -22.31 10.88
CA SER A 163 -0.76 -23.16 10.70
C SER A 163 0.31 -22.94 11.78
N VAL A 164 0.34 -21.77 12.42
CA VAL A 164 1.24 -21.49 13.56
C VAL A 164 0.70 -22.18 14.81
N LEU A 165 -0.59 -22.10 15.08
CA LEU A 165 -1.22 -22.77 16.22
C LEU A 165 -1.14 -24.29 16.14
N GLU A 166 -1.30 -24.87 14.94
CA GLU A 166 -1.13 -26.32 14.72
C GLU A 166 0.34 -26.78 14.90
N LYS A 167 1.33 -25.90 14.75
CA LYS A 167 2.74 -26.23 15.02
C LYS A 167 3.10 -26.14 16.51
N GLU A 168 2.49 -25.23 17.25
CA GLU A 168 2.71 -25.12 18.70
C GLU A 168 2.11 -26.30 19.46
N ASP A 169 0.96 -26.83 19.04
CA ASP A 169 0.33 -28.02 19.66
C ASP A 169 1.17 -29.31 19.48
N LYS A 170 1.98 -29.40 18.42
CA LYS A 170 2.84 -30.57 18.18
C LYS A 170 4.12 -30.60 18.98
N THR A 171 4.51 -29.47 19.60
CA THR A 171 5.71 -29.39 20.46
C THR A 171 5.44 -29.59 21.94
N PHE A 172 4.17 -29.73 22.36
CA PHE A 172 3.78 -29.95 23.76
C PHE A 172 3.53 -31.42 24.13
N HIS A 173 3.71 -32.36 23.20
CA HIS A 173 3.53 -33.81 23.41
C HIS A 173 4.75 -34.64 23.03
N ALA A 174 5.96 -34.18 23.36
CA ALA A 174 7.16 -35.00 23.25
C ALA A 174 7.93 -35.02 24.60
#